data_901bde4eb485f9c15612b8abe93f9fdd
#
_entry.id   901bde4eb485f9c15612b8abe93f9fdd
#
_cell.length_a   1.000
_cell.length_b   1.000
_cell.length_c   1.000
_cell.angle_alpha   90.00
_cell.angle_beta   90.00
_cell.angle_gamma   90.00
#
_symmetry.space_group_name_H-M   'P 1'
#
loop_
_entity.id
_entity.type
_entity.pdbx_description
1 polymer ?
#
loop_
_entity_poly.entity_id
_entity_poly.type
_entity_poly.pdbx_seq_one_letter_code
_entity_poly.pdbx_strand_id
1 'polypeptide(L)'
;MDATSRSVVGIDVAKDSWDMMILPEEKNGTFASDAKGLRQLLRQLPEAGTCLIVIEATGGYERKLVAELLGANHCVAVVNPRQVRDFARAMGILAKSDRLDARVIALFGQHIQPRQLEKAPENQAELEQLVVRRRQLIDLRTAESNRLELTTLKLIRKGIKKMIDQFNRQIKQIEAEITKLIQ
;
A
#
# COMPACT_ATOMS: atom_id res chain seq x y z
N MET A 1 -25.92 26.83 8.46
CA MET A 1 -24.76 26.63 7.55
C MET A 1 -24.72 25.15 7.28
N ASP A 2 -25.22 24.76 6.11
CA ASP A 2 -25.23 23.34 5.72
C ASP A 2 -23.80 22.86 5.59
N ALA A 3 -23.45 21.89 6.41
CA ALA A 3 -22.23 21.11 6.23
C ALA A 3 -22.39 20.39 4.88
N THR A 4 -21.81 20.98 3.83
CA THR A 4 -21.75 20.36 2.50
C THR A 4 -21.15 18.99 2.71
N SER A 5 -21.96 17.95 2.63
CA SER A 5 -21.55 16.56 2.83
C SER A 5 -20.45 16.28 1.80
N ARG A 6 -19.20 16.14 2.31
CA ARG A 6 -18.06 15.82 1.45
C ARG A 6 -18.36 14.51 0.73
N SER A 7 -18.22 14.48 -0.59
CA SER A 7 -18.43 13.26 -1.36
C SER A 7 -17.51 12.14 -0.84
N VAL A 8 -18.05 10.94 -0.74
CA VAL A 8 -17.31 9.75 -0.32
C VAL A 8 -17.37 8.70 -1.40
N VAL A 9 -16.22 8.17 -1.74
CA VAL A 9 -16.05 7.09 -2.73
C VAL A 9 -15.70 5.81 -2.00
N GLY A 10 -16.52 4.79 -2.11
CA GLY A 10 -16.20 3.43 -1.67
C GLY A 10 -15.67 2.62 -2.84
N ILE A 11 -14.56 1.91 -2.64
CA ILE A 11 -14.01 1.02 -3.66
C ILE A 11 -13.81 -0.36 -3.03
N ASP A 12 -14.49 -1.35 -3.60
CA ASP A 12 -14.20 -2.76 -3.36
C ASP A 12 -13.16 -3.24 -4.37
N VAL A 13 -12.11 -3.90 -3.87
CA VAL A 13 -10.96 -4.32 -4.67
C VAL A 13 -10.91 -5.83 -4.77
N ALA A 14 -11.10 -6.36 -5.97
CA ALA A 14 -10.83 -7.74 -6.31
C ALA A 14 -9.52 -7.87 -7.10
N LYS A 15 -9.09 -9.11 -7.34
CA LYS A 15 -7.88 -9.42 -8.10
C LYS A 15 -7.90 -8.79 -9.51
N ASP A 16 -9.06 -8.89 -10.19
CA ASP A 16 -9.18 -8.56 -11.60
C ASP A 16 -10.05 -7.32 -11.87
N SER A 17 -10.71 -6.78 -10.83
CA SER A 17 -11.63 -5.64 -10.96
C SER A 17 -11.67 -4.76 -9.72
N TRP A 18 -12.14 -3.52 -9.91
CA TRP A 18 -12.47 -2.56 -8.87
C TRP A 18 -13.92 -2.11 -9.06
N ASP A 19 -14.73 -2.27 -8.02
CA ASP A 19 -16.10 -1.77 -8.00
C ASP A 19 -16.16 -0.49 -7.17
N MET A 20 -16.72 0.57 -7.75
CA MET A 20 -16.76 1.91 -7.17
C MET A 20 -18.20 2.37 -6.93
N MET A 21 -18.41 3.07 -5.82
CA MET A 21 -19.63 3.82 -5.51
C MET A 21 -19.28 5.20 -4.99
N ILE A 22 -19.90 6.25 -5.57
CA ILE A 22 -19.76 7.64 -5.11
C ILE A 22 -21.06 8.07 -4.44
N LEU A 23 -20.99 8.58 -3.23
CA LEU A 23 -22.09 9.16 -2.47
C LEU A 23 -21.88 10.67 -2.28
N PRO A 24 -22.94 11.49 -2.31
CA PRO A 24 -24.38 11.11 -2.37
C PRO A 24 -24.94 10.86 -3.79
N GLU A 25 -24.14 11.04 -4.85
CA GLU A 25 -24.61 11.00 -6.25
C GLU A 25 -25.09 9.60 -6.69
N GLU A 26 -24.83 8.57 -5.92
CA GLU A 26 -25.11 7.15 -6.20
C GLU A 26 -24.52 6.67 -7.55
N LYS A 27 -23.44 7.31 -7.98
CA LYS A 27 -22.74 6.95 -9.20
C LYS A 27 -21.87 5.73 -8.95
N ASN A 28 -22.03 4.69 -9.76
CA ASN A 28 -21.25 3.46 -9.65
C ASN A 28 -20.49 3.14 -10.95
N GLY A 29 -19.50 2.28 -10.84
CA GLY A 29 -18.73 1.80 -11.98
C GLY A 29 -17.85 0.61 -11.60
N THR A 30 -17.58 -0.25 -12.58
CA THR A 30 -16.67 -1.38 -12.48
C THR A 30 -15.51 -1.17 -13.45
N PHE A 31 -14.28 -1.38 -12.99
CA PHE A 31 -13.05 -1.13 -13.73
C PHE A 31 -12.15 -2.34 -13.65
N ALA A 32 -11.44 -2.64 -14.72
CA ALA A 32 -10.43 -3.70 -14.72
C ALA A 32 -9.22 -3.28 -13.83
N SER A 33 -8.64 -4.24 -13.12
CA SER A 33 -7.44 -4.01 -12.27
C SER A 33 -6.16 -3.90 -13.11
N ASP A 34 -6.18 -3.00 -14.12
CA ASP A 34 -5.06 -2.73 -15.02
C ASP A 34 -4.85 -1.22 -15.26
N ALA A 35 -3.85 -0.87 -16.06
CA ALA A 35 -3.53 0.53 -16.37
C ALA A 35 -4.65 1.25 -17.16
N LYS A 36 -5.48 0.52 -17.90
CA LYS A 36 -6.63 1.09 -18.64
C LYS A 36 -7.77 1.38 -17.67
N GLY A 37 -8.10 0.43 -16.80
CA GLY A 37 -9.14 0.59 -15.79
C GLY A 37 -8.78 1.69 -14.79
N LEU A 38 -7.50 1.81 -14.39
CA LEU A 38 -7.05 2.91 -13.54
C LEU A 38 -7.31 4.29 -14.17
N ARG A 39 -6.97 4.47 -15.45
CA ARG A 39 -7.25 5.73 -16.16
C ARG A 39 -8.75 6.03 -16.26
N GLN A 40 -9.58 4.99 -16.43
CA GLN A 40 -11.03 5.15 -16.46
C GLN A 40 -11.59 5.50 -15.08
N LEU A 41 -11.12 4.85 -14.03
CA LEU A 41 -11.47 5.15 -12.65
C LEU A 41 -11.13 6.61 -12.30
N LEU A 42 -9.88 7.04 -12.52
CA LEU A 42 -9.42 8.41 -12.21
C LEU A 42 -10.25 9.50 -12.92
N ARG A 43 -10.74 9.24 -14.12
CA ARG A 43 -11.62 10.18 -14.86
C ARG A 43 -13.02 10.28 -14.26
N GLN A 44 -13.45 9.29 -13.50
CA GLN A 44 -14.79 9.27 -12.90
C GLN A 44 -14.78 9.76 -11.45
N LEU A 45 -13.63 9.77 -10.80
CA LEU A 45 -13.49 10.29 -9.45
C LEU A 45 -13.73 11.80 -9.42
N PRO A 46 -14.29 12.33 -8.29
CA PRO A 46 -14.29 13.76 -8.03
C PRO A 46 -12.85 14.33 -8.00
N GLU A 47 -12.75 15.65 -8.11
CA GLU A 47 -11.46 16.35 -8.05
C GLU A 47 -10.66 15.96 -6.79
N ALA A 48 -9.34 15.82 -6.96
CA ALA A 48 -8.46 15.44 -5.88
C ALA A 48 -8.58 16.37 -4.66
N GLY A 49 -8.66 15.80 -3.47
CA GLY A 49 -8.85 16.54 -2.22
C GLY A 49 -10.29 16.91 -1.89
N THR A 50 -11.25 16.83 -2.82
CA THR A 50 -12.65 17.19 -2.58
C THR A 50 -13.48 16.04 -2.01
N CYS A 51 -13.03 14.79 -2.15
CA CYS A 51 -13.69 13.59 -1.66
C CYS A 51 -12.77 12.75 -0.75
N LEU A 52 -13.38 11.86 0.02
CA LEU A 52 -12.69 10.80 0.73
C LEU A 52 -12.90 9.49 -0.03
N ILE A 53 -11.80 8.85 -0.43
CA ILE A 53 -11.83 7.51 -1.03
C ILE A 53 -11.56 6.48 0.07
N VAL A 54 -12.48 5.54 0.25
CA VAL A 54 -12.39 4.47 1.23
C VAL A 54 -12.26 3.14 0.51
N ILE A 55 -11.25 2.38 0.89
CA ILE A 55 -10.90 1.08 0.27
C ILE A 55 -10.86 0.04 1.36
N GLU A 56 -11.48 -1.12 1.11
CA GLU A 56 -11.37 -2.27 2.02
C GLU A 56 -10.04 -3.00 1.76
N ALA A 57 -9.33 -3.37 2.85
CA ALA A 57 -8.10 -4.15 2.75
C ALA A 57 -8.39 -5.59 2.28
N THR A 58 -7.85 -6.01 1.14
CA THR A 58 -8.12 -7.30 0.48
C THR A 58 -6.87 -8.17 0.32
N GLY A 59 -6.03 -8.21 1.37
CA GLY A 59 -4.85 -9.07 1.39
C GLY A 59 -3.70 -8.62 0.49
N GLY A 60 -3.69 -7.34 0.08
CA GLY A 60 -2.60 -6.70 -0.66
C GLY A 60 -2.94 -6.28 -2.10
N TYR A 61 -4.07 -6.72 -2.65
CA TYR A 61 -4.50 -6.28 -4.00
C TYR A 61 -4.80 -4.78 -4.04
N GLU A 62 -5.22 -4.19 -2.93
CA GLU A 62 -5.48 -2.76 -2.77
C GLU A 62 -4.24 -1.88 -2.88
N ARG A 63 -3.05 -2.39 -2.56
CA ARG A 63 -1.82 -1.58 -2.40
C ARG A 63 -1.46 -0.77 -3.63
N LYS A 64 -1.55 -1.38 -4.82
CA LYS A 64 -1.23 -0.70 -6.08
C LYS A 64 -2.21 0.45 -6.34
N LEU A 65 -3.50 0.21 -6.18
CA LEU A 65 -4.52 1.23 -6.36
C LEU A 65 -4.35 2.39 -5.36
N VAL A 66 -4.10 2.07 -4.10
CA VAL A 66 -3.83 3.06 -3.04
C VAL A 66 -2.64 3.94 -3.39
N ALA A 67 -1.52 3.35 -3.85
CA ALA A 67 -0.33 4.11 -4.24
C ALA A 67 -0.62 5.08 -5.40
N GLU A 68 -1.35 4.63 -6.42
CA GLU A 68 -1.74 5.45 -7.57
C GLU A 68 -2.68 6.60 -7.18
N LEU A 69 -3.66 6.35 -6.31
CA LEU A 69 -4.58 7.38 -5.83
C LEU A 69 -3.88 8.43 -4.96
N LEU A 70 -2.99 8.00 -4.05
CA LEU A 70 -2.16 8.91 -3.25
C LEU A 70 -1.21 9.71 -4.15
N GLY A 71 -0.63 9.08 -5.18
CA GLY A 71 0.18 9.75 -6.20
C GLY A 71 -0.59 10.83 -6.95
N ALA A 72 -1.87 10.61 -7.21
CA ALA A 72 -2.79 11.56 -7.82
C ALA A 72 -3.39 12.59 -6.81
N ASN A 73 -2.84 12.66 -5.59
CA ASN A 73 -3.25 13.58 -4.50
C ASN A 73 -4.70 13.40 -4.01
N HIS A 74 -5.29 12.22 -4.15
CA HIS A 74 -6.57 11.89 -3.52
C HIS A 74 -6.41 11.62 -2.03
N CYS A 75 -7.44 11.93 -1.24
CA CYS A 75 -7.54 11.56 0.16
C CYS A 75 -8.02 10.11 0.25
N VAL A 76 -7.19 9.21 0.72
CA VAL A 76 -7.47 7.75 0.77
C VAL A 76 -7.46 7.25 2.21
N ALA A 77 -8.41 6.41 2.56
CA ALA A 77 -8.42 5.63 3.80
C ALA A 77 -8.56 4.14 3.47
N VAL A 78 -7.72 3.31 4.09
CA VAL A 78 -7.84 1.85 4.01
C VAL A 78 -8.46 1.34 5.31
N VAL A 79 -9.52 0.54 5.18
CA VAL A 79 -10.32 0.07 6.31
C VAL A 79 -10.30 -1.45 6.45
N ASN A 80 -10.51 -1.91 7.67
CA ASN A 80 -10.52 -3.34 7.96
C ASN A 80 -11.85 -3.97 7.51
N PRO A 81 -11.83 -5.09 6.76
CA PRO A 81 -13.02 -5.82 6.32
C PRO A 81 -13.99 -6.19 7.44
N ARG A 82 -13.46 -6.47 8.63
CA ARG A 82 -14.30 -6.80 9.79
C ARG A 82 -15.15 -5.60 10.22
N GLN A 83 -14.54 -4.40 10.25
CA GLN A 83 -15.26 -3.17 10.62
C GLN A 83 -16.36 -2.84 9.62
N VAL A 84 -16.10 -2.98 8.32
CA VAL A 84 -17.10 -2.76 7.26
C VAL A 84 -18.27 -3.74 7.38
N ARG A 85 -17.99 -5.03 7.62
CA ARG A 85 -19.02 -6.05 7.85
C ARG A 85 -19.85 -5.81 9.10
N ASP A 86 -19.22 -5.41 10.20
CA ASP A 86 -19.95 -5.14 11.45
C ASP A 86 -20.81 -3.89 11.30
N PHE A 87 -20.35 -2.87 10.59
CA PHE A 87 -21.13 -1.70 10.22
C PHE A 87 -22.33 -2.08 9.34
N ALA A 88 -22.14 -2.90 8.29
CA ALA A 88 -23.22 -3.37 7.43
C ALA A 88 -24.33 -4.08 8.24
N ARG A 89 -23.93 -4.94 9.19
CA ARG A 89 -24.89 -5.61 10.10
C ARG A 89 -25.66 -4.63 10.97
N ALA A 90 -24.97 -3.64 11.55
CA ALA A 90 -25.59 -2.61 12.36
C ALA A 90 -26.60 -1.76 11.57
N MET A 91 -26.33 -1.54 10.27
CA MET A 91 -27.23 -0.83 9.34
C MET A 91 -28.34 -1.71 8.76
N GLY A 92 -28.40 -3.00 9.11
CA GLY A 92 -29.40 -3.95 8.59
C GLY A 92 -29.17 -4.34 7.13
N ILE A 93 -27.99 -4.10 6.57
CA ILE A 93 -27.62 -4.43 5.18
C ILE A 93 -27.11 -5.87 5.18
N LEU A 94 -27.98 -6.83 4.84
CA LEU A 94 -27.68 -8.27 4.89
C LEU A 94 -27.42 -8.91 3.52
N ALA A 95 -27.72 -8.20 2.42
CA ALA A 95 -27.57 -8.74 1.07
C ALA A 95 -26.11 -8.61 0.60
N LYS A 96 -25.61 -9.66 -0.05
CA LYS A 96 -24.24 -9.71 -0.58
C LYS A 96 -24.28 -9.59 -2.11
N SER A 97 -23.75 -8.49 -2.62
CA SER A 97 -23.42 -8.32 -4.04
C SER A 97 -22.29 -7.28 -4.16
N ASP A 98 -21.45 -7.40 -5.17
CA ASP A 98 -20.27 -6.54 -5.38
C ASP A 98 -20.63 -5.04 -5.43
N ARG A 99 -21.79 -4.68 -5.97
CA ARG A 99 -22.34 -3.32 -5.92
C ARG A 99 -22.73 -2.86 -4.51
N LEU A 100 -23.22 -3.78 -3.69
CA LEU A 100 -23.56 -3.51 -2.30
C LEU A 100 -22.30 -3.32 -1.48
N ASP A 101 -21.22 -4.05 -1.78
CA ASP A 101 -19.97 -3.98 -1.04
C ASP A 101 -19.31 -2.60 -1.22
N ALA A 102 -19.19 -2.06 -2.44
CA ALA A 102 -18.69 -0.71 -2.69
C ALA A 102 -19.59 0.38 -2.05
N ARG A 103 -20.93 0.19 -2.07
CA ARG A 103 -21.88 1.11 -1.42
C ARG A 103 -21.73 1.09 0.10
N VAL A 104 -21.59 -0.08 0.69
CA VAL A 104 -21.36 -0.23 2.15
C VAL A 104 -20.06 0.43 2.56
N ILE A 105 -18.98 0.26 1.77
CA ILE A 105 -17.69 0.91 2.01
C ILE A 105 -17.85 2.45 1.96
N ALA A 106 -18.60 2.99 0.98
CA ALA A 106 -18.87 4.41 0.88
C ALA A 106 -19.68 4.93 2.08
N LEU A 107 -20.75 4.22 2.48
CA LEU A 107 -21.55 4.55 3.68
C LEU A 107 -20.70 4.48 4.96
N PHE A 108 -19.86 3.48 5.08
CA PHE A 108 -18.90 3.40 6.18
C PHE A 108 -18.03 4.65 6.25
N GLY A 109 -17.46 5.05 5.11
CA GLY A 109 -16.65 6.26 5.01
C GLY A 109 -17.41 7.54 5.41
N GLN A 110 -18.68 7.66 5.02
CA GLN A 110 -19.52 8.80 5.32
C GLN A 110 -19.84 8.92 6.82
N HIS A 111 -20.13 7.80 7.49
CA HIS A 111 -20.55 7.79 8.89
C HIS A 111 -19.39 7.73 9.88
N ILE A 112 -18.33 6.94 9.56
CA ILE A 112 -17.21 6.68 10.47
C ILE A 112 -16.05 7.66 10.26
N GLN A 113 -15.93 8.23 9.05
CA GLN A 113 -14.85 9.15 8.67
C GLN A 113 -13.47 8.59 9.07
N PRO A 114 -13.06 7.43 8.51
CA PRO A 114 -11.83 6.76 8.90
C PRO A 114 -10.61 7.65 8.67
N ARG A 115 -9.54 7.40 9.45
CA ARG A 115 -8.29 8.12 9.31
C ARG A 115 -7.74 7.97 7.90
N GLN A 116 -7.43 9.09 7.27
CA GLN A 116 -6.79 9.13 5.96
C GLN A 116 -5.33 8.67 6.08
N LEU A 117 -4.87 8.00 5.04
CA LEU A 117 -3.45 7.70 4.88
C LEU A 117 -2.70 9.01 4.60
N GLU A 118 -1.61 9.20 5.27
CA GLU A 118 -0.68 10.26 4.91
C GLU A 118 0.07 9.84 3.64
N LYS A 119 0.23 10.77 2.71
CA LYS A 119 1.08 10.52 1.54
C LYS A 119 2.48 10.21 2.06
N ALA A 120 2.93 8.97 1.84
CA ALA A 120 4.29 8.63 2.18
C ALA A 120 5.25 9.59 1.43
N PRO A 121 6.33 10.06 2.07
CA PRO A 121 7.37 10.78 1.37
C PRO A 121 7.79 10.01 0.12
N GLU A 122 8.05 10.70 -0.99
CA GLU A 122 8.40 10.06 -2.28
C GLU A 122 9.52 9.01 -2.14
N ASN A 123 10.39 9.19 -1.16
CA ASN A 123 11.53 8.34 -0.90
C ASN A 123 11.25 7.16 0.05
N GLN A 124 10.06 7.07 0.65
CA GLN A 124 9.82 6.06 1.71
C GLN A 124 9.87 4.63 1.18
N ALA A 125 9.26 4.36 0.02
CA ALA A 125 9.27 3.01 -0.57
C ALA A 125 10.69 2.58 -0.98
N GLU A 126 11.50 3.50 -1.47
CA GLU A 126 12.90 3.26 -1.81
C GLU A 126 13.73 3.03 -0.55
N LEU A 127 13.53 3.86 0.48
CA LEU A 127 14.18 3.73 1.77
C LEU A 127 13.89 2.37 2.42
N GLU A 128 12.64 1.91 2.40
CA GLU A 128 12.24 0.60 2.94
C GLU A 128 12.98 -0.54 2.21
N GLN A 129 13.07 -0.50 0.89
CA GLN A 129 13.79 -1.52 0.11
C GLN A 129 15.28 -1.54 0.44
N LEU A 130 15.90 -0.37 0.57
CA LEU A 130 17.31 -0.25 0.94
C LEU A 130 17.57 -0.78 2.35
N VAL A 131 16.71 -0.45 3.31
CA VAL A 131 16.83 -0.94 4.71
C VAL A 131 16.68 -2.47 4.77
N VAL A 132 15.70 -3.05 4.07
CA VAL A 132 15.52 -4.50 3.99
C VAL A 132 16.74 -5.16 3.37
N ARG A 133 17.26 -4.61 2.25
CA ARG A 133 18.43 -5.17 1.58
C ARG A 133 19.68 -5.07 2.45
N ARG A 134 19.88 -3.96 3.13
CA ARG A 134 20.98 -3.80 4.09
C ARG A 134 20.96 -4.89 5.16
N ARG A 135 19.80 -5.17 5.75
CA ARG A 135 19.64 -6.23 6.76
C ARG A 135 20.02 -7.60 6.20
N GLN A 136 19.52 -7.95 5.02
CA GLN A 136 19.87 -9.21 4.36
C GLN A 136 21.38 -9.38 4.17
N LEU A 137 22.07 -8.33 3.74
CA LEU A 137 23.52 -8.36 3.54
C LEU A 137 24.29 -8.50 4.85
N ILE A 138 23.83 -7.90 5.92
CA ILE A 138 24.42 -8.05 7.26
C ILE A 138 24.26 -9.49 7.75
N ASP A 139 23.09 -10.09 7.58
CA ASP A 139 22.83 -11.48 7.97
C ASP A 139 23.73 -12.45 7.20
N LEU A 140 23.87 -12.27 5.88
CA LEU A 140 24.76 -13.05 5.03
C LEU A 140 26.24 -12.90 5.44
N ARG A 141 26.69 -11.68 5.70
CA ARG A 141 28.04 -11.40 6.19
C ARG A 141 28.32 -12.09 7.51
N THR A 142 27.36 -12.04 8.43
CA THR A 142 27.49 -12.69 9.75
C THR A 142 27.60 -14.19 9.59
N ALA A 143 26.78 -14.81 8.73
CA ALA A 143 26.85 -16.24 8.44
C ALA A 143 28.21 -16.64 7.85
N GLU A 144 28.76 -15.86 6.92
CA GLU A 144 30.09 -16.13 6.35
C GLU A 144 31.22 -15.89 7.37
N SER A 145 31.08 -14.92 8.26
CA SER A 145 32.04 -14.69 9.34
C SER A 145 32.11 -15.87 10.28
N ASN A 146 30.96 -16.44 10.69
CA ASN A 146 30.90 -17.62 11.53
C ASN A 146 31.53 -18.87 10.82
N ARG A 147 31.29 -19.02 9.50
CA ARG A 147 31.92 -20.07 8.70
C ARG A 147 33.46 -19.93 8.63
N LEU A 148 33.94 -18.68 8.55
CA LEU A 148 35.35 -18.38 8.49
C LEU A 148 36.10 -18.87 9.77
N GLU A 149 35.47 -18.74 10.93
CA GLU A 149 36.02 -19.19 12.21
C GLU A 149 36.20 -20.71 12.26
N LEU A 150 35.21 -21.44 11.69
CA LEU A 150 35.20 -22.92 11.70
C LEU A 150 36.04 -23.55 10.57
N THR A 151 36.43 -22.76 9.56
CA THR A 151 37.12 -23.28 8.36
C THR A 151 38.62 -23.22 8.51
N THR A 152 39.30 -24.34 8.28
CA THR A 152 40.78 -24.48 8.39
C THR A 152 41.49 -24.40 7.02
N LEU A 153 40.84 -24.84 5.94
CA LEU A 153 41.43 -24.91 4.60
C LEU A 153 41.70 -23.52 4.02
N LYS A 154 42.95 -23.19 3.72
CA LYS A 154 43.39 -21.88 3.23
C LYS A 154 42.60 -21.39 1.99
N LEU A 155 42.34 -22.31 1.03
CA LEU A 155 41.61 -21.97 -0.19
C LEU A 155 40.19 -21.50 0.13
N ILE A 156 39.47 -22.23 0.98
CA ILE A 156 38.09 -21.89 1.37
C ILE A 156 38.08 -20.59 2.17
N ARG A 157 39.00 -20.45 3.14
CA ARG A 157 39.14 -19.19 3.91
C ARG A 157 39.31 -17.96 3.01
N LYS A 158 40.15 -18.09 1.96
CA LYS A 158 40.35 -17.00 0.99
C LYS A 158 39.06 -16.65 0.25
N GLY A 159 38.27 -17.64 -0.14
CA GLY A 159 36.94 -17.43 -0.78
C GLY A 159 35.99 -16.73 0.15
N ILE A 160 35.82 -17.18 1.39
CA ILE A 160 34.93 -16.58 2.39
C ILE A 160 35.32 -15.12 2.67
N LYS A 161 36.60 -14.83 2.84
CA LYS A 161 37.07 -13.44 3.04
C LYS A 161 36.68 -12.54 1.89
N LYS A 162 36.81 -12.99 0.64
CA LYS A 162 36.37 -12.20 -0.53
C LYS A 162 34.87 -11.90 -0.49
N MET A 163 34.04 -12.86 -0.08
CA MET A 163 32.60 -12.68 0.06
C MET A 163 32.28 -11.64 1.15
N ILE A 164 32.92 -11.75 2.31
CA ILE A 164 32.77 -10.78 3.40
C ILE A 164 33.14 -9.35 2.93
N ASP A 165 34.27 -9.21 2.22
CA ASP A 165 34.68 -7.91 1.68
C ASP A 165 33.69 -7.37 0.66
N GLN A 166 33.08 -8.23 -0.15
CA GLN A 166 32.03 -7.84 -1.09
C GLN A 166 30.77 -7.39 -0.36
N PHE A 167 30.32 -8.09 0.67
CA PHE A 167 29.18 -7.66 1.49
C PHE A 167 29.44 -6.31 2.16
N ASN A 168 30.61 -6.11 2.73
CA ASN A 168 30.99 -4.84 3.35
C ASN A 168 30.92 -3.68 2.34
N ARG A 169 31.38 -3.88 1.11
CA ARG A 169 31.27 -2.84 0.06
C ARG A 169 29.81 -2.54 -0.30
N GLN A 170 28.98 -3.56 -0.47
CA GLN A 170 27.56 -3.37 -0.80
C GLN A 170 26.80 -2.69 0.35
N ILE A 171 27.06 -3.09 1.60
CA ILE A 171 26.46 -2.45 2.78
C ILE A 171 26.80 -0.96 2.81
N LYS A 172 28.08 -0.62 2.60
CA LYS A 172 28.53 0.79 2.57
C LYS A 172 27.88 1.60 1.45
N GLN A 173 27.68 1.00 0.27
CA GLN A 173 26.96 1.65 -0.84
C GLN A 173 25.51 1.93 -0.49
N ILE A 174 24.79 0.94 0.07
CA ILE A 174 23.40 1.09 0.50
C ILE A 174 23.28 2.14 1.61
N GLU A 175 24.18 2.15 2.58
CA GLU A 175 24.19 3.16 3.66
C GLU A 175 24.39 4.58 3.14
N ALA A 176 25.21 4.74 2.10
CA ALA A 176 25.38 6.03 1.44
C ALA A 176 24.10 6.49 0.72
N GLU A 177 23.39 5.59 0.04
CA GLU A 177 22.11 5.92 -0.60
C GLU A 177 21.01 6.23 0.45
N ILE A 178 20.92 5.44 1.52
CA ILE A 178 20.02 5.75 2.65
C ILE A 178 20.27 7.16 3.20
N THR A 179 21.54 7.53 3.39
CA THR A 179 21.91 8.85 3.92
C THR A 179 21.46 9.97 2.99
N LYS A 180 21.56 9.80 1.67
CA LYS A 180 21.10 10.80 0.69
C LYS A 180 19.57 10.97 0.69
N LEU A 181 18.82 9.88 0.92
CA LEU A 181 17.34 9.92 0.92
C LEU A 181 16.77 10.56 2.18
N ILE A 182 17.55 10.63 3.27
CA ILE A 182 17.11 11.20 4.56
C ILE A 182 17.46 12.69 4.68
N GLN A 183 18.40 13.18 3.87
CA GLN A 183 18.77 14.60 3.82
C GLN A 183 17.81 15.42 2.98
#